data_790d7e89f4899561cc5fa015185886fc
#
_entry.id   790d7e89f4899561cc5fa015185886fc
#
_cell.length_a   1.000
_cell.length_b   1.000
_cell.length_c   1.000
_cell.angle_alpha   90.00
_cell.angle_beta   90.00
_cell.angle_gamma   90.00
#
_symmetry.space_group_name_H-M   'P 1'
#
loop_
_entity.id
_entity.type
_entity.pdbx_description
1 polymer ?
#
loop_
_entity_poly.entity_id
_entity_poly.type
_entity_poly.pdbx_seq_one_letter_code
_entity_poly.pdbx_strand_id
1 'polypeptide(L)'
;MDLGVKPATQRLYIGIDPGVTGAVAAIDQKGQVISLQDTPTITVKRGKVLRREYAEPAMAALLEGILQSAGAAYCPCGNPSRHLMQNVLVALENVHSMPKQGVASSFSFGVGFGVWRGIIATLGLPHERVEPGVWKRALKLTANKGTAVAKALRLFPRAELGHAFQGRMIYSDGRAEALLLAYYALQQANSKTPLKSKA
;
A
#
# COMPACT_ATOMS: atom_id res chain seq x y z
N MET A 1 -8.38 5.96 -37.84
CA MET A 1 -7.06 5.94 -37.16
C MET A 1 -7.25 5.12 -35.90
N ASP A 2 -6.79 3.90 -35.96
CA ASP A 2 -6.87 2.95 -34.85
C ASP A 2 -5.80 3.37 -33.81
N LEU A 3 -6.25 4.03 -32.75
CA LEU A 3 -5.38 4.34 -31.62
C LEU A 3 -5.16 3.02 -30.89
N GLY A 4 -4.09 2.33 -31.28
CA GLY A 4 -3.66 1.05 -30.70
C GLY A 4 -3.54 1.10 -29.18
N VAL A 5 -4.66 1.14 -28.49
CA VAL A 5 -4.78 0.93 -27.05
C VAL A 5 -4.49 -0.54 -26.82
N LYS A 6 -3.24 -0.87 -26.52
CA LYS A 6 -2.89 -2.16 -25.95
C LYS A 6 -3.80 -2.39 -24.76
N PRO A 7 -4.56 -3.47 -24.68
CA PRO A 7 -5.25 -3.83 -23.46
C PRO A 7 -4.20 -4.32 -22.46
N ALA A 8 -3.59 -3.40 -21.75
CA ALA A 8 -2.75 -3.74 -20.60
C ALA A 8 -3.65 -4.06 -19.42
N THR A 9 -4.18 -5.24 -19.39
CA THR A 9 -4.98 -5.76 -18.29
C THR A 9 -4.11 -6.40 -17.22
N GLN A 10 -3.01 -5.77 -16.88
CA GLN A 10 -2.21 -6.21 -15.73
C GLN A 10 -2.94 -5.81 -14.47
N ARG A 11 -3.39 -6.79 -13.67
CA ARG A 11 -3.99 -6.51 -12.37
C ARG A 11 -2.93 -6.00 -11.40
N LEU A 12 -3.29 -4.93 -10.68
CA LEU A 12 -2.44 -4.29 -9.70
C LEU A 12 -3.04 -4.46 -8.31
N TYR A 13 -2.22 -4.88 -7.37
CA TYR A 13 -2.57 -5.03 -5.97
C TYR A 13 -1.74 -4.06 -5.15
N ILE A 14 -2.41 -3.17 -4.44
CA ILE A 14 -1.77 -2.11 -3.67
C ILE A 14 -2.02 -2.38 -2.19
N GLY A 15 -0.97 -2.39 -1.38
CA GLY A 15 -1.05 -2.45 0.07
C GLY A 15 -0.62 -1.13 0.68
N ILE A 16 -1.38 -0.62 1.64
CA ILE A 16 -1.10 0.64 2.34
C ILE A 16 -1.10 0.42 3.84
N ASP A 17 0.07 0.63 4.47
CA ASP A 17 0.20 0.89 5.89
C ASP A 17 0.06 2.40 6.11
N PRO A 18 -1.01 2.89 6.76
CA PRO A 18 -1.34 4.31 6.83
C PRO A 18 -0.50 5.12 7.84
N GLY A 19 0.47 4.50 8.53
CA GLY A 19 1.29 5.17 9.53
C GLY A 19 2.22 6.24 8.95
N VAL A 20 2.67 7.19 9.81
CA VAL A 20 3.72 8.19 9.47
C VAL A 20 5.04 7.48 9.08
N THR A 21 5.28 6.30 9.61
CA THR A 21 6.39 5.41 9.25
C THR A 21 5.92 4.25 8.38
N GLY A 22 4.70 4.34 7.87
CA GLY A 22 4.11 3.38 6.97
C GLY A 22 4.64 3.49 5.55
N ALA A 23 4.02 2.75 4.64
CA ALA A 23 4.45 2.71 3.25
C ALA A 23 3.28 2.34 2.33
N VAL A 24 3.52 2.49 1.03
CA VAL A 24 2.68 2.00 -0.05
C VAL A 24 3.49 1.02 -0.89
N ALA A 25 2.93 -0.15 -1.13
CA ALA A 25 3.49 -1.15 -2.01
C ALA A 25 2.50 -1.50 -3.12
N ALA A 26 3.00 -1.72 -4.31
CA ALA A 26 2.22 -2.20 -5.45
C ALA A 26 2.91 -3.43 -6.06
N ILE A 27 2.13 -4.49 -6.29
CA ILE A 27 2.59 -5.70 -6.97
C ILE A 27 1.65 -6.04 -8.12
N ASP A 28 2.17 -6.74 -9.11
CA ASP A 28 1.38 -7.26 -10.22
C ASP A 28 0.71 -8.61 -9.86
N GLN A 29 -0.05 -9.15 -10.81
CA GLN A 29 -0.72 -10.45 -10.67
C GLN A 29 0.24 -11.65 -10.56
N LYS A 30 1.52 -11.47 -10.87
CA LYS A 30 2.57 -12.47 -10.71
C LYS A 30 3.31 -12.33 -9.37
N GLY A 31 2.96 -11.30 -8.59
CA GLY A 31 3.63 -10.96 -7.34
C GLY A 31 4.94 -10.19 -7.54
N GLN A 32 5.19 -9.63 -8.72
CA GLN A 32 6.37 -8.79 -8.94
C GLN A 32 6.13 -7.40 -8.33
N VAL A 33 7.13 -6.87 -7.64
CA VAL A 33 7.07 -5.54 -7.03
C VAL A 33 7.18 -4.49 -8.13
N ILE A 34 6.14 -3.66 -8.27
CA ILE A 34 6.08 -2.53 -9.20
C ILE A 34 6.56 -1.26 -8.51
N SER A 35 6.16 -1.06 -7.25
CA SER A 35 6.56 0.08 -6.44
C SER A 35 6.58 -0.29 -4.96
N LEU A 36 7.51 0.31 -4.20
CA LEU A 36 7.58 0.22 -2.76
C LEU A 36 8.18 1.51 -2.21
N GLN A 37 7.35 2.34 -1.60
CA GLN A 37 7.74 3.68 -1.14
C GLN A 37 7.18 3.97 0.24
N ASP A 38 7.95 4.71 1.05
CA ASP A 38 7.48 5.17 2.36
C ASP A 38 6.33 6.18 2.20
N THR A 39 5.45 6.25 3.19
CA THR A 39 4.43 7.31 3.26
C THR A 39 5.12 8.69 3.19
N PRO A 40 4.74 9.54 2.22
CA PRO A 40 5.31 10.87 2.10
C PRO A 40 5.03 11.73 3.33
N THR A 41 6.08 12.31 3.90
CA THR A 41 6.00 13.15 5.10
C THR A 41 6.90 14.38 4.96
N ILE A 42 6.53 15.44 5.66
CA ILE A 42 7.33 16.64 5.86
C ILE A 42 7.75 16.76 7.31
N THR A 43 8.88 17.41 7.55
CA THR A 43 9.32 17.72 8.92
C THR A 43 8.91 19.13 9.26
N VAL A 44 8.08 19.28 10.28
CA VAL A 44 7.56 20.56 10.77
C VAL A 44 8.13 20.86 12.15
N LYS A 45 8.60 22.10 12.34
CA LYS A 45 9.05 22.58 13.64
C LYS A 45 7.88 23.20 14.42
N ARG A 46 7.54 22.60 15.55
CA ARG A 46 6.55 23.14 16.48
C ARG A 46 7.22 23.49 17.81
N GLY A 47 7.49 24.77 17.99
CA GLY A 47 8.31 25.25 19.11
C GLY A 47 9.74 24.72 19.02
N LYS A 48 10.20 23.95 20.03
CA LYS A 48 11.53 23.33 20.06
C LYS A 48 11.57 21.89 19.51
N VAL A 49 10.43 21.34 19.08
CA VAL A 49 10.30 19.94 18.66
C VAL A 49 10.11 19.84 17.16
N LEU A 50 10.88 18.97 16.52
CA LEU A 50 10.67 18.56 15.13
C LEU A 50 9.69 17.38 15.11
N ARG A 51 8.67 17.47 14.28
CA ARG A 51 7.66 16.41 14.08
C ARG A 51 7.51 16.11 12.59
N ARG A 52 7.28 14.85 12.28
CA ARG A 52 6.86 14.44 10.94
C ARG A 52 5.35 14.57 10.84
N GLU A 53 4.91 15.20 9.76
CA GLU A 53 3.49 15.32 9.40
C GLU A 53 3.30 14.76 7.98
N TYR A 54 2.10 14.35 7.64
CA TYR A 54 1.79 13.83 6.31
C TYR A 54 1.91 14.93 5.25
N ALA A 55 2.46 14.56 4.10
CA ALA A 55 2.55 15.44 2.93
C ALA A 55 1.42 15.05 1.95
N GLU A 56 0.18 15.47 2.25
CA GLU A 56 -1.02 15.01 1.56
C GLU A 56 -0.95 15.14 0.04
N PRO A 57 -0.46 16.27 -0.53
CA PRO A 57 -0.29 16.37 -1.98
C PRO A 57 0.68 15.33 -2.55
N ALA A 58 1.78 15.05 -1.82
CA ALA A 58 2.75 14.06 -2.24
C ALA A 58 2.22 12.63 -2.09
N MET A 59 1.35 12.36 -1.10
CA MET A 59 0.66 11.08 -0.95
C MET A 59 -0.28 10.82 -2.13
N ALA A 60 -1.03 11.84 -2.57
CA ALA A 60 -1.88 11.73 -3.75
C ALA A 60 -1.05 11.47 -5.01
N ALA A 61 -0.01 12.28 -5.24
CA ALA A 61 0.89 12.13 -6.37
C ALA A 61 1.59 10.76 -6.41
N LEU A 62 1.96 10.21 -5.24
CA LEU A 62 2.54 8.88 -5.14
C LEU A 62 1.58 7.81 -5.70
N LEU A 63 0.31 7.83 -5.25
CA LEU A 63 -0.65 6.82 -5.69
C LEU A 63 -1.00 6.98 -7.18
N GLU A 64 -1.13 8.20 -7.66
CA GLU A 64 -1.30 8.51 -9.09
C GLU A 64 -0.12 8.00 -9.93
N GLY A 65 1.11 8.25 -9.48
CA GLY A 65 2.32 7.78 -10.17
C GLY A 65 2.41 6.26 -10.23
N ILE A 66 1.99 5.55 -9.18
CA ILE A 66 1.89 4.09 -9.18
C ILE A 66 0.87 3.62 -10.23
N LEU A 67 -0.29 4.25 -10.30
CA LEU A 67 -1.32 3.90 -11.29
C LEU A 67 -0.84 4.16 -12.72
N GLN A 68 -0.17 5.28 -12.95
CA GLN A 68 0.40 5.63 -14.26
C GLN A 68 1.47 4.63 -14.71
N SER A 69 2.39 4.26 -13.82
CA SER A 69 3.46 3.29 -14.12
C SER A 69 2.93 1.90 -14.46
N ALA A 70 1.77 1.53 -13.93
CA ALA A 70 1.09 0.29 -14.22
C ALA A 70 0.22 0.35 -15.51
N GLY A 71 0.27 1.46 -16.25
CA GLY A 71 -0.55 1.66 -17.45
C GLY A 71 -2.03 1.92 -17.16
N ALA A 72 -2.37 2.21 -15.91
CA ALA A 72 -3.68 2.69 -15.52
C ALA A 72 -3.79 4.18 -15.92
N ALA A 73 -3.87 4.42 -17.22
CA ALA A 73 -3.89 5.78 -17.76
C ALA A 73 -5.17 6.52 -17.38
N TYR A 74 -5.02 7.76 -16.96
CA TYR A 74 -6.11 8.72 -16.92
C TYR A 74 -6.72 8.88 -18.30
N CYS A 75 -8.06 8.86 -18.38
CA CYS A 75 -8.75 9.37 -19.55
C CYS A 75 -8.31 10.83 -19.79
N PRO A 76 -8.14 11.29 -21.04
CA PRO A 76 -7.86 12.69 -21.35
C PRO A 76 -8.89 13.68 -20.76
N CYS A 77 -10.06 13.18 -20.35
CA CYS A 77 -11.10 13.94 -19.66
C CYS A 77 -10.80 14.22 -18.17
N GLY A 78 -9.62 13.79 -17.65
CA GLY A 78 -9.26 13.95 -16.24
C GLY A 78 -9.95 12.97 -15.29
N ASN A 79 -10.79 12.07 -15.81
CA ASN A 79 -11.45 11.03 -15.02
C ASN A 79 -10.73 9.70 -15.24
N PRO A 80 -10.37 8.96 -14.19
CA PRO A 80 -9.81 7.63 -14.37
C PRO A 80 -10.81 6.78 -15.13
N SER A 81 -10.36 6.15 -16.23
CA SER A 81 -11.25 5.30 -17.00
C SER A 81 -11.72 4.14 -16.13
N ARG A 82 -13.04 4.03 -15.91
CA ARG A 82 -13.67 2.99 -15.07
C ARG A 82 -13.18 1.57 -15.37
N HIS A 83 -12.82 1.29 -16.62
CA HIS A 83 -12.29 -0.01 -17.03
C HIS A 83 -10.91 -0.35 -16.44
N LEU A 84 -10.06 0.67 -16.22
CA LEU A 84 -8.72 0.44 -15.67
C LEU A 84 -8.76 0.29 -14.16
N MET A 85 -9.72 0.94 -13.50
CA MET A 85 -9.92 0.82 -12.05
C MET A 85 -10.37 -0.58 -11.63
N GLN A 86 -11.06 -1.33 -12.49
CA GLN A 86 -11.47 -2.71 -12.19
C GLN A 86 -10.30 -3.69 -12.06
N ASN A 87 -9.13 -3.30 -12.56
CA ASN A 87 -7.90 -4.10 -12.47
C ASN A 87 -6.99 -3.69 -11.30
N VAL A 88 -7.43 -2.75 -10.48
CA VAL A 88 -6.70 -2.33 -9.27
C VAL A 88 -7.49 -2.74 -8.04
N LEU A 89 -6.81 -3.30 -7.04
CA LEU A 89 -7.38 -3.56 -5.72
C LEU A 89 -6.45 -3.02 -4.65
N VAL A 90 -6.97 -2.12 -3.81
CA VAL A 90 -6.23 -1.56 -2.68
C VAL A 90 -6.61 -2.28 -1.40
N ALA A 91 -5.63 -2.80 -0.67
CA ALA A 91 -5.77 -3.24 0.72
C ALA A 91 -5.21 -2.14 1.63
N LEU A 92 -6.10 -1.41 2.29
CA LEU A 92 -5.73 -0.42 3.30
C LEU A 92 -5.84 -1.05 4.68
N GLU A 93 -4.76 -1.01 5.47
CA GLU A 93 -4.84 -1.50 6.84
C GLU A 93 -5.87 -0.70 7.65
N ASN A 94 -6.84 -1.42 8.23
CA ASN A 94 -7.88 -0.80 9.04
C ASN A 94 -7.37 -0.61 10.46
N VAL A 95 -6.97 0.61 10.76
CA VAL A 95 -6.35 0.96 12.03
C VAL A 95 -7.37 1.53 13.01
N HIS A 96 -7.20 1.21 14.29
CA HIS A 96 -8.00 1.71 15.40
C HIS A 96 -7.09 2.32 16.47
N SER A 97 -7.66 3.21 17.27
CA SER A 97 -7.00 3.64 18.51
C SER A 97 -6.88 2.45 19.47
N MET A 98 -5.68 2.27 20.02
CA MET A 98 -5.44 1.20 20.99
C MET A 98 -5.53 1.73 22.43
N PRO A 99 -6.02 0.93 23.37
CA PRO A 99 -5.94 1.28 24.79
C PRO A 99 -4.49 1.62 25.17
N LYS A 100 -4.30 2.69 25.94
CA LYS A 100 -2.97 3.21 26.36
C LYS A 100 -2.13 3.86 25.23
N GLN A 101 -2.66 4.02 24.04
CA GLN A 101 -2.03 4.83 23.00
C GLN A 101 -2.19 6.31 23.36
N GLY A 102 -1.11 7.10 23.28
CA GLY A 102 -1.18 8.54 23.53
C GLY A 102 -2.14 9.26 22.57
N VAL A 103 -2.89 10.23 23.08
CA VAL A 103 -3.89 11.00 22.32
C VAL A 103 -3.31 11.58 21.03
N ALA A 104 -2.11 12.19 21.11
CA ALA A 104 -1.45 12.77 19.93
C ALA A 104 -1.10 11.71 18.87
N SER A 105 -0.67 10.51 19.30
CA SER A 105 -0.37 9.41 18.38
C SER A 105 -1.64 8.87 17.73
N SER A 106 -2.72 8.69 18.50
CA SER A 106 -4.02 8.26 17.97
C SER A 106 -4.58 9.26 16.96
N PHE A 107 -4.48 10.56 17.27
CA PHE A 107 -4.93 11.62 16.36
C PHE A 107 -4.11 11.62 15.07
N SER A 108 -2.77 11.61 15.15
CA SER A 108 -1.90 11.56 13.97
C SER A 108 -2.18 10.33 13.10
N PHE A 109 -2.38 9.17 13.72
CA PHE A 109 -2.69 7.94 13.03
C PHE A 109 -4.05 8.01 12.31
N GLY A 110 -5.05 8.59 12.97
CA GLY A 110 -6.37 8.84 12.38
C GLY A 110 -6.32 9.80 11.18
N VAL A 111 -5.46 10.84 11.25
CA VAL A 111 -5.24 11.77 10.12
C VAL A 111 -4.71 11.01 8.92
N GLY A 112 -3.62 10.25 9.05
CA GLY A 112 -3.04 9.50 7.92
C GLY A 112 -4.01 8.50 7.31
N PHE A 113 -4.74 7.77 8.15
CA PHE A 113 -5.79 6.86 7.69
C PHE A 113 -6.90 7.59 6.93
N GLY A 114 -7.33 8.74 7.42
CA GLY A 114 -8.34 9.57 6.76
C GLY A 114 -7.88 10.12 5.42
N VAL A 115 -6.63 10.58 5.35
CA VAL A 115 -6.01 11.09 4.11
C VAL A 115 -5.96 9.99 3.04
N TRP A 116 -5.44 8.81 3.37
CA TRP A 116 -5.41 7.68 2.43
C TRP A 116 -6.80 7.30 1.94
N ARG A 117 -7.79 7.24 2.83
CA ARG A 117 -9.19 6.99 2.46
C ARG A 117 -9.73 8.05 1.50
N GLY A 118 -9.44 9.31 1.76
CA GLY A 118 -9.84 10.43 0.90
C GLY A 118 -9.23 10.30 -0.49
N ILE A 119 -7.93 10.06 -0.59
CA ILE A 119 -7.22 9.86 -1.85
C ILE A 119 -7.79 8.68 -2.64
N ILE A 120 -7.94 7.50 -2.00
CA ILE A 120 -8.51 6.30 -2.61
C ILE A 120 -9.92 6.57 -3.16
N ALA A 121 -10.77 7.24 -2.36
CA ALA A 121 -12.14 7.57 -2.75
C ALA A 121 -12.19 8.57 -3.93
N THR A 122 -11.34 9.61 -3.91
CA THR A 122 -11.24 10.60 -4.99
C THR A 122 -10.78 9.98 -6.29
N LEU A 123 -9.82 9.04 -6.22
CA LEU A 123 -9.35 8.29 -7.38
C LEU A 123 -10.32 7.17 -7.81
N GLY A 124 -11.41 6.93 -7.08
CA GLY A 124 -12.41 5.91 -7.40
C GLY A 124 -11.87 4.47 -7.35
N LEU A 125 -10.83 4.21 -6.55
CA LEU A 125 -10.17 2.91 -6.51
C LEU A 125 -10.99 1.88 -5.71
N PRO A 126 -11.21 0.67 -6.25
CA PRO A 126 -11.71 -0.46 -5.48
C PRO A 126 -10.77 -0.75 -4.31
N HIS A 127 -11.32 -0.81 -3.09
CA HIS A 127 -10.52 -1.04 -1.92
C HIS A 127 -11.22 -1.87 -0.85
N GLU A 128 -10.41 -2.58 -0.08
CA GLU A 128 -10.84 -3.28 1.13
C GLU A 128 -10.07 -2.69 2.32
N ARG A 129 -10.78 -2.44 3.43
CA ARG A 129 -10.17 -2.13 4.73
C ARG A 129 -9.93 -3.42 5.47
N VAL A 130 -8.68 -3.73 5.76
CA VAL A 130 -8.27 -5.02 6.28
C VAL A 130 -7.74 -4.89 7.71
N GLU A 131 -8.39 -5.56 8.65
CA GLU A 131 -7.96 -5.59 10.05
C GLU A 131 -6.57 -6.24 10.18
N PRO A 132 -5.66 -5.68 11.00
CA PRO A 132 -4.32 -6.24 11.23
C PRO A 132 -4.36 -7.71 11.62
N GLY A 133 -5.29 -8.10 12.51
CA GLY A 133 -5.43 -9.48 12.95
C GLY A 133 -5.88 -10.44 11.84
N VAL A 134 -6.60 -9.97 10.83
CA VAL A 134 -7.10 -10.79 9.72
C VAL A 134 -5.97 -11.14 8.76
N TRP A 135 -5.30 -10.13 8.20
CA TRP A 135 -4.26 -10.37 7.21
C TRP A 135 -2.99 -11.00 7.82
N LYS A 136 -2.63 -10.61 9.06
CA LYS A 136 -1.50 -11.23 9.77
C LYS A 136 -1.74 -12.73 10.02
N ARG A 137 -2.94 -13.10 10.41
CA ARG A 137 -3.33 -14.52 10.59
C ARG A 137 -3.32 -15.27 9.25
N ALA A 138 -3.90 -14.70 8.20
CA ALA A 138 -3.93 -15.31 6.87
C ALA A 138 -2.52 -15.59 6.34
N LEU A 139 -1.57 -14.70 6.61
CA LEU A 139 -0.16 -14.86 6.23
C LEU A 139 0.68 -15.62 7.27
N LYS A 140 0.06 -16.17 8.32
CA LYS A 140 0.73 -16.92 9.40
C LYS A 140 1.84 -16.10 10.08
N LEU A 141 1.56 -14.82 10.36
CA LEU A 141 2.45 -13.93 11.11
C LEU A 141 2.10 -14.00 12.60
N THR A 142 3.11 -13.82 13.43
CA THR A 142 2.94 -13.68 14.89
C THR A 142 2.89 -12.18 15.29
N ALA A 143 2.64 -11.93 16.57
CA ALA A 143 2.69 -10.56 17.12
C ALA A 143 4.11 -9.94 17.12
N ASN A 144 5.15 -10.74 16.89
CA ASN A 144 6.52 -10.25 16.81
C ASN A 144 6.71 -9.52 15.45
N LYS A 145 7.07 -8.23 15.51
CA LYS A 145 7.28 -7.38 14.33
C LYS A 145 8.30 -7.95 13.34
N GLY A 146 9.37 -8.56 13.82
CA GLY A 146 10.39 -9.18 12.96
C GLY A 146 9.86 -10.27 12.04
N THR A 147 8.70 -10.88 12.35
CA THR A 147 8.10 -11.92 11.49
C THR A 147 7.56 -11.37 10.18
N ALA A 148 7.07 -10.13 10.17
CA ALA A 148 6.62 -9.45 8.95
C ALA A 148 7.80 -9.20 8.00
N VAL A 149 8.88 -8.62 8.52
CA VAL A 149 10.11 -8.38 7.74
C VAL A 149 10.68 -9.69 7.19
N ALA A 150 10.83 -10.72 8.02
CA ALA A 150 11.36 -12.01 7.58
C ALA A 150 10.47 -12.66 6.50
N LYS A 151 9.16 -12.55 6.64
CA LYS A 151 8.19 -13.06 5.64
C LYS A 151 8.29 -12.29 4.34
N ALA A 152 8.36 -10.96 4.40
CA ALA A 152 8.48 -10.10 3.23
C ALA A 152 9.79 -10.38 2.46
N LEU A 153 10.92 -10.47 3.16
CA LEU A 153 12.22 -10.84 2.55
C LEU A 153 12.17 -12.19 1.83
N ARG A 154 11.47 -13.18 2.42
CA ARG A 154 11.33 -14.50 1.80
C ARG A 154 10.47 -14.48 0.54
N LEU A 155 9.38 -13.71 0.53
CA LEU A 155 8.46 -13.63 -0.60
C LEU A 155 8.99 -12.71 -1.70
N PHE A 156 9.70 -11.67 -1.31
CA PHE A 156 10.19 -10.59 -2.17
C PHE A 156 11.68 -10.32 -1.95
N PRO A 157 12.58 -11.26 -2.29
CA PRO A 157 14.00 -11.17 -1.95
C PRO A 157 14.74 -10.00 -2.61
N ARG A 158 14.14 -9.37 -3.62
CA ARG A 158 14.69 -8.19 -4.32
C ARG A 158 14.04 -6.89 -3.87
N ALA A 159 13.11 -6.91 -2.93
CA ALA A 159 12.44 -5.70 -2.45
C ALA A 159 13.36 -4.92 -1.49
N GLU A 160 13.40 -3.61 -1.67
CA GLU A 160 14.18 -2.70 -0.82
C GLU A 160 13.43 -2.42 0.49
N LEU A 161 13.44 -3.39 1.42
CA LEU A 161 12.75 -3.30 2.70
C LEU A 161 13.49 -2.46 3.75
N GLY A 162 14.68 -1.96 3.45
CA GLY A 162 15.47 -1.21 4.42
C GLY A 162 16.65 -0.51 3.77
N HIS A 163 17.50 0.06 4.61
CA HIS A 163 18.72 0.74 4.20
C HIS A 163 19.89 0.35 5.13
N ALA A 164 21.10 0.44 4.60
CA ALA A 164 22.31 0.22 5.39
C ALA A 164 22.63 1.47 6.21
N PHE A 165 22.86 1.32 7.50
CA PHE A 165 23.32 2.36 8.39
C PHE A 165 24.43 1.81 9.31
N GLN A 166 25.58 2.45 9.33
CA GLN A 166 26.76 2.03 10.11
C GLN A 166 27.09 0.53 9.99
N GLY A 167 27.07 0.00 8.75
CA GLY A 167 27.37 -1.40 8.47
C GLY A 167 26.27 -2.41 8.85
N ARG A 168 25.09 -1.94 9.30
CA ARG A 168 23.94 -2.78 9.63
C ARG A 168 22.76 -2.47 8.73
N MET A 169 21.98 -3.48 8.37
CA MET A 169 20.73 -3.29 7.66
C MET A 169 19.62 -2.91 8.66
N ILE A 170 19.02 -1.73 8.45
CA ILE A 170 17.83 -1.29 9.19
C ILE A 170 16.61 -1.53 8.29
N TYR A 171 15.74 -2.42 8.72
CA TYR A 171 14.51 -2.76 7.98
C TYR A 171 13.35 -1.86 8.41
N SER A 172 12.51 -1.53 7.44
CA SER A 172 11.25 -0.79 7.65
C SER A 172 10.10 -1.76 7.85
N ASP A 173 9.49 -1.74 9.04
CA ASP A 173 8.27 -2.50 9.32
C ASP A 173 7.15 -2.06 8.37
N GLY A 174 7.01 -0.75 8.14
CA GLY A 174 5.98 -0.19 7.25
C GLY A 174 6.09 -0.69 5.81
N ARG A 175 7.31 -0.74 5.24
CA ARG A 175 7.53 -1.31 3.90
C ARG A 175 7.19 -2.79 3.85
N ALA A 176 7.57 -3.54 4.86
CA ALA A 176 7.26 -4.96 4.94
C ALA A 176 5.75 -5.21 5.06
N GLU A 177 5.05 -4.46 5.93
CA GLU A 177 3.61 -4.59 6.13
C GLU A 177 2.82 -4.17 4.89
N ALA A 178 3.17 -3.04 4.23
CA ALA A 178 2.55 -2.62 2.99
C ALA A 178 2.69 -3.67 1.88
N LEU A 179 3.88 -4.25 1.73
CA LEU A 179 4.14 -5.29 0.72
C LEU A 179 3.35 -6.58 1.01
N LEU A 180 3.25 -6.95 2.28
CA LEU A 180 2.45 -8.11 2.70
C LEU A 180 0.94 -7.88 2.57
N LEU A 181 0.46 -6.64 2.75
CA LEU A 181 -0.93 -6.26 2.47
C LEU A 181 -1.26 -6.37 0.98
N ALA A 182 -0.36 -5.89 0.10
CA ALA A 182 -0.52 -6.07 -1.35
C ALA A 182 -0.57 -7.56 -1.72
N TYR A 183 0.30 -8.37 -1.13
CA TYR A 183 0.31 -9.82 -1.33
C TYR A 183 -0.96 -10.50 -0.79
N TYR A 184 -1.47 -10.06 0.35
CA TYR A 184 -2.75 -10.53 0.88
C TYR A 184 -3.90 -10.23 -0.10
N ALA A 185 -3.97 -9.02 -0.66
CA ALA A 185 -4.97 -8.66 -1.67
C ALA A 185 -4.90 -9.56 -2.90
N LEU A 186 -3.69 -9.84 -3.40
CA LEU A 186 -3.46 -10.79 -4.50
C LEU A 186 -4.00 -12.19 -4.15
N GLN A 187 -3.72 -12.71 -2.96
CA GLN A 187 -4.19 -14.03 -2.54
C GLN A 187 -5.73 -14.08 -2.44
N GLN A 188 -6.36 -13.03 -1.89
CA GLN A 188 -7.82 -12.94 -1.79
C GLN A 188 -8.48 -12.92 -3.17
N ALA A 189 -7.92 -12.17 -4.11
CA ALA A 189 -8.43 -12.12 -5.47
C ALA A 189 -8.34 -13.48 -6.17
N ASN A 190 -7.25 -14.20 -5.98
CA ASN A 190 -7.06 -15.53 -6.57
C ASN A 190 -7.99 -16.59 -5.96
N SER A 191 -8.30 -16.49 -4.66
CA SER A 191 -9.21 -17.44 -3.98
C SER A 191 -10.69 -17.20 -4.33
N LYS A 192 -11.07 -15.97 -4.68
CA LYS A 192 -12.45 -15.62 -5.10
C LYS A 192 -12.70 -15.90 -6.59
N THR A 193 -11.68 -16.16 -7.41
CA THR A 193 -11.84 -16.53 -8.81
C THR A 193 -12.04 -18.05 -8.89
N PRO A 194 -13.21 -18.57 -9.32
CA PRO A 194 -13.40 -20.01 -9.48
C PRO A 194 -12.39 -20.53 -10.50
N LEU A 195 -11.69 -21.60 -10.12
CA LEU A 195 -10.84 -22.35 -11.04
C LEU A 195 -11.68 -22.72 -12.26
N LYS A 196 -11.32 -22.20 -13.45
CA LYS A 196 -11.90 -22.69 -14.70
C LYS A 196 -11.64 -24.21 -14.71
N SER A 197 -12.72 -24.97 -14.62
CA SER A 197 -12.67 -26.41 -14.82
C SER A 197 -11.97 -26.68 -16.15
N LYS A 198 -10.87 -27.40 -16.09
CA LYS A 198 -10.30 -27.99 -17.31
C LYS A 198 -11.32 -28.97 -17.85
N ALA A 199 -11.90 -28.61 -19.00
CA ALA A 199 -12.59 -29.55 -19.87
C ALA A 199 -11.56 -30.35 -20.63
#